data_e64b11ff90563ad8b53f273754d3b24e
#
_entry.id   e64b11ff90563ad8b53f273754d3b24e
#
_cell.length_a   1.000
_cell.length_b   1.000
_cell.length_c   1.000
_cell.angle_alpha   90.00
_cell.angle_beta   90.00
_cell.angle_gamma   90.00
#
_symmetry.space_group_name_H-M   'P 1'
#
loop_
_entity.id
_entity.type
_entity.pdbx_description
1 polymer ?
#
loop_
_entity_poly.entity_id
_entity_poly.type
_entity_poly.pdbx_seq_one_letter_code
_entity_poly.pdbx_strand_id
1 'polypeptide(L)'
;MAEGFPGKKQSHAVVIGAGWAGWGAAKALCEAGVRVTLMDGMADPTGSQPLTTPRGKPFEAGTRGFWKDYPNINALTAELGLGSIFTEFTTSAFWSPEGLEATAPVFGDAPLWPSPLGQVAATINNFKRLPVADRLSIAGLLYAMLDLNRSDAVYRSYDSIDALTLFRQLRISDRMIDDFLRPTLLVGLFKPPEELSAAVTMELLYYYALAHQDSFDVRWIRSKSIAEQLIAPLSERLQEQHQLKVLGGTLATRLN
;
A
#
# COMPACT_ATOMS: atom_id res chain seq x y z
N MET A 1 -31.61 -8.01 48.83
CA MET A 1 -30.14 -7.93 48.72
C MET A 1 -29.78 -8.42 47.31
N ALA A 2 -29.44 -7.50 46.46
CA ALA A 2 -29.02 -7.84 45.08
C ALA A 2 -27.53 -8.17 45.12
N GLU A 3 -27.19 -9.44 44.89
CA GLU A 3 -25.82 -9.87 44.74
C GLU A 3 -25.26 -9.23 43.44
N GLY A 4 -24.33 -8.30 43.63
CA GLY A 4 -23.60 -7.68 42.51
C GLY A 4 -22.76 -8.74 41.81
N PHE A 5 -22.99 -8.93 40.52
CA PHE A 5 -22.13 -9.73 39.66
C PHE A 5 -20.69 -9.19 39.77
N PRO A 6 -19.67 -10.05 39.93
CA PRO A 6 -18.30 -9.62 39.98
C PRO A 6 -17.95 -8.94 38.61
N GLY A 7 -17.58 -7.66 38.69
CA GLY A 7 -17.23 -6.88 37.50
C GLY A 7 -16.20 -7.63 36.66
N LYS A 8 -16.50 -7.87 35.37
CA LYS A 8 -15.53 -8.41 34.43
C LYS A 8 -14.26 -7.59 34.55
N LYS A 9 -13.14 -8.20 34.94
CA LYS A 9 -11.83 -7.57 34.87
C LYS A 9 -11.65 -7.02 33.44
N GLN A 10 -11.53 -5.71 33.32
CA GLN A 10 -11.31 -5.08 32.03
C GLN A 10 -9.98 -5.61 31.45
N SER A 11 -10.03 -6.17 30.25
CA SER A 11 -8.83 -6.65 29.56
C SER A 11 -7.87 -5.51 29.30
N HIS A 12 -6.58 -5.76 29.40
CA HIS A 12 -5.52 -4.81 29.09
C HIS A 12 -4.61 -5.40 28.01
N ALA A 13 -4.38 -4.66 26.95
CA ALA A 13 -3.49 -5.02 25.88
C ALA A 13 -2.32 -4.03 25.77
N VAL A 14 -1.14 -4.54 25.43
CA VAL A 14 0.03 -3.73 25.09
C VAL A 14 0.29 -3.89 23.61
N VAL A 15 0.35 -2.77 22.88
CA VAL A 15 0.70 -2.71 21.47
C VAL A 15 2.12 -2.16 21.37
N ILE A 16 3.02 -2.91 20.73
CA ILE A 16 4.42 -2.53 20.57
C ILE A 16 4.64 -2.08 19.13
N GLY A 17 5.07 -0.82 18.97
CA GLY A 17 5.27 -0.17 17.69
C GLY A 17 4.08 0.69 17.27
N ALA A 18 4.31 1.97 17.02
CA ALA A 18 3.33 2.98 16.62
C ALA A 18 3.29 3.22 15.09
N GLY A 19 3.63 2.22 14.28
CA GLY A 19 3.40 2.24 12.84
C GLY A 19 1.91 2.10 12.51
N TRP A 20 1.57 2.05 11.23
CA TRP A 20 0.18 1.91 10.76
C TRP A 20 -0.55 0.71 11.38
N ALA A 21 0.12 -0.44 11.47
CA ALA A 21 -0.44 -1.64 12.07
C ALA A 21 -0.71 -1.46 13.58
N GLY A 22 0.23 -0.79 14.29
CA GLY A 22 0.08 -0.50 15.72
C GLY A 22 -1.08 0.44 16.01
N TRP A 23 -1.22 1.52 15.27
CA TRP A 23 -2.35 2.44 15.40
C TRP A 23 -3.68 1.77 15.03
N GLY A 24 -3.70 0.93 13.97
CA GLY A 24 -4.88 0.15 13.61
C GLY A 24 -5.30 -0.83 14.70
N ALA A 25 -4.33 -1.54 15.28
CA ALA A 25 -4.59 -2.46 16.40
C ALA A 25 -5.07 -1.71 17.66
N ALA A 26 -4.43 -0.59 18.01
CA ALA A 26 -4.83 0.23 19.13
C ALA A 26 -6.27 0.74 18.97
N LYS A 27 -6.65 1.24 17.79
CA LYS A 27 -8.02 1.67 17.48
C LYS A 27 -9.00 0.54 17.67
N ALA A 28 -8.79 -0.61 17.02
CA ALA A 28 -9.71 -1.73 17.10
C ALA A 28 -9.89 -2.27 18.53
N LEU A 29 -8.82 -2.35 19.31
CA LEU A 29 -8.87 -2.78 20.70
C LEU A 29 -9.60 -1.77 21.60
N CYS A 30 -9.33 -0.48 21.43
CA CYS A 30 -9.99 0.59 22.16
C CYS A 30 -11.51 0.58 21.91
N GLU A 31 -11.92 0.48 20.66
CA GLU A 31 -13.33 0.39 20.27
C GLU A 31 -14.02 -0.88 20.77
N ALA A 32 -13.27 -1.96 20.96
CA ALA A 32 -13.74 -3.18 21.62
C ALA A 32 -13.80 -3.06 23.16
N GLY A 33 -13.52 -1.89 23.74
CA GLY A 33 -13.57 -1.64 25.18
C GLY A 33 -12.37 -2.18 25.97
N VAL A 34 -11.27 -2.51 25.28
CA VAL A 34 -10.03 -2.97 25.90
C VAL A 34 -9.20 -1.74 26.30
N ARG A 35 -8.63 -1.75 27.50
CA ARG A 35 -7.62 -0.76 27.90
C ARG A 35 -6.34 -1.04 27.12
N VAL A 36 -5.78 -0.03 26.46
CA VAL A 36 -4.61 -0.20 25.59
C VAL A 36 -3.44 0.66 26.06
N THR A 37 -2.25 0.07 26.05
CA THR A 37 -0.98 0.82 26.14
C THR A 37 -0.24 0.63 24.82
N LEU A 38 -0.12 1.70 24.04
CA LEU A 38 0.70 1.75 22.83
C LEU A 38 2.09 2.28 23.21
N MET A 39 3.14 1.55 22.86
CA MET A 39 4.51 1.95 23.16
C MET A 39 5.38 1.93 21.90
N ASP A 40 6.28 2.90 21.80
CA ASP A 40 7.21 3.04 20.68
C ASP A 40 8.58 3.57 21.14
N GLY A 41 9.63 3.16 20.45
CA GLY A 41 10.99 3.64 20.68
C GLY A 41 11.19 5.11 20.28
N MET A 42 10.36 5.65 19.39
CA MET A 42 10.38 7.08 19.03
C MET A 42 9.83 7.92 20.18
N ALA A 43 10.44 9.09 20.41
CA ALA A 43 10.00 10.03 21.45
C ALA A 43 8.54 10.47 21.24
N ASP A 44 8.16 10.71 20.00
CA ASP A 44 6.78 10.96 19.59
C ASP A 44 6.24 9.78 18.75
N PRO A 45 5.39 8.91 19.33
CA PRO A 45 4.82 7.78 18.63
C PRO A 45 3.87 8.14 17.47
N THR A 46 3.39 9.37 17.39
CA THR A 46 2.60 9.83 16.25
C THR A 46 3.47 10.07 15.03
N GLY A 47 4.78 10.21 15.21
CA GLY A 47 5.72 10.51 14.15
C GLY A 47 5.55 11.93 13.59
N SER A 48 5.05 12.86 14.41
CA SER A 48 4.65 14.20 13.96
C SER A 48 5.81 15.13 13.60
N GLN A 49 7.05 14.77 13.92
CA GLN A 49 8.21 15.56 13.52
C GLN A 49 8.70 15.14 12.13
N PRO A 50 8.43 15.91 11.08
CA PRO A 50 8.96 15.62 9.76
C PRO A 50 10.49 15.75 9.75
N LEU A 51 11.13 14.93 8.92
CA LEU A 51 12.53 15.13 8.59
C LEU A 51 12.70 16.53 7.97
N THR A 52 13.85 17.14 8.14
CA THR A 52 14.13 18.44 7.55
C THR A 52 15.30 18.36 6.57
N THR A 53 15.15 19.05 5.44
CA THR A 53 16.25 19.26 4.50
C THR A 53 17.35 20.14 5.14
N PRO A 54 18.56 20.19 4.60
CA PRO A 54 19.61 21.12 5.07
C PRO A 54 19.19 22.60 5.04
N ARG A 55 18.16 22.94 4.27
CA ARG A 55 17.57 24.29 4.22
C ARG A 55 16.37 24.48 5.17
N GLY A 56 16.15 23.55 6.10
CA GLY A 56 15.08 23.59 7.09
C GLY A 56 13.67 23.34 6.54
N LYS A 57 13.52 22.87 5.30
CA LYS A 57 12.20 22.52 4.74
C LYS A 57 11.79 21.13 5.21
N PRO A 58 10.56 20.95 5.69
CA PRO A 58 10.08 19.62 6.06
C PRO A 58 9.96 18.72 4.83
N PHE A 59 10.24 17.45 5.00
CA PHE A 59 9.99 16.42 3.99
C PHE A 59 9.69 15.08 4.66
N GLU A 60 8.98 14.23 3.97
CA GLU A 60 8.79 12.83 4.33
C GLU A 60 9.66 11.94 3.42
N ALA A 61 10.36 10.97 4.03
CA ALA A 61 11.07 9.96 3.27
C ALA A 61 10.04 9.00 2.64
N GLY A 62 9.94 9.07 1.32
CA GLY A 62 8.94 8.31 0.56
C GLY A 62 7.57 8.99 0.56
N THR A 63 7.16 9.42 -0.61
CA THR A 63 5.84 10.01 -0.84
C THR A 63 4.77 8.93 -0.68
N ARG A 64 3.74 9.21 0.13
CA ARG A 64 2.64 8.26 0.37
C ARG A 64 1.41 8.72 -0.39
N GLY A 65 1.07 7.97 -1.44
CA GLY A 65 -0.18 8.14 -2.16
C GLY A 65 -1.31 7.36 -1.48
N PHE A 66 -2.50 7.91 -1.53
CA PHE A 66 -3.73 7.28 -1.04
C PHE A 66 -4.64 7.03 -2.24
N TRP A 67 -4.80 5.76 -2.56
CA TRP A 67 -5.66 5.35 -3.66
C TRP A 67 -7.13 5.60 -3.34
N LYS A 68 -7.92 5.86 -4.36
CA LYS A 68 -9.35 6.13 -4.24
C LYS A 68 -10.10 4.99 -3.54
N ASP A 69 -9.69 3.77 -3.78
CA ASP A 69 -10.25 2.54 -3.24
C ASP A 69 -9.61 2.07 -1.92
N TYR A 70 -9.04 3.00 -1.13
CA TYR A 70 -8.64 2.72 0.25
C TYR A 70 -9.82 2.96 1.22
N PRO A 71 -10.76 1.99 1.37
CA PRO A 71 -11.98 2.20 2.14
C PRO A 71 -11.71 2.49 3.61
N ASN A 72 -10.69 1.87 4.20
CA ASN A 72 -10.35 2.06 5.61
C ASN A 72 -9.83 3.47 5.90
N ILE A 73 -9.05 4.06 4.99
CA ILE A 73 -8.56 5.44 5.12
C ILE A 73 -9.72 6.42 4.94
N ASN A 74 -10.59 6.16 3.99
CA ASN A 74 -11.78 7.00 3.75
C ASN A 74 -12.73 6.96 4.96
N ALA A 75 -12.96 5.76 5.53
CA ALA A 75 -13.76 5.60 6.73
C ALA A 75 -13.13 6.31 7.95
N LEU A 76 -11.83 6.16 8.15
CA LEU A 76 -11.11 6.78 9.26
C LEU A 76 -11.16 8.31 9.18
N THR A 77 -10.93 8.90 8.02
CA THR A 77 -11.00 10.37 7.86
C THR A 77 -12.40 10.92 8.07
N ALA A 78 -13.42 10.21 7.61
CA ALA A 78 -14.82 10.57 7.85
C ALA A 78 -15.18 10.47 9.34
N GLU A 79 -14.78 9.40 9.99
CA GLU A 79 -15.00 9.16 11.41
C GLU A 79 -14.35 10.23 12.29
N LEU A 80 -13.12 10.64 11.96
CA LEU A 80 -12.40 11.68 12.69
C LEU A 80 -12.90 13.12 12.35
N GLY A 81 -13.78 13.27 11.37
CA GLY A 81 -14.30 14.57 10.96
C GLY A 81 -13.23 15.50 10.37
N LEU A 82 -12.18 14.94 9.76
CA LEU A 82 -11.00 15.71 9.34
C LEU A 82 -11.21 16.57 8.10
N GLY A 83 -12.39 16.58 7.49
CA GLY A 83 -12.63 17.30 6.26
C GLY A 83 -11.69 16.84 5.13
N SER A 84 -11.30 17.79 4.26
CA SER A 84 -10.41 17.48 3.15
C SER A 84 -8.94 17.70 3.54
N ILE A 85 -8.31 16.67 4.14
CA ILE A 85 -6.86 16.68 4.40
C ILE A 85 -6.04 16.31 3.16
N PHE A 86 -6.69 15.83 2.11
CA PHE A 86 -6.07 15.35 0.88
C PHE A 86 -6.17 16.40 -0.25
N THR A 87 -5.25 16.26 -1.21
CA THR A 87 -5.39 16.93 -2.51
C THR A 87 -6.59 16.34 -3.27
N GLU A 88 -6.95 16.97 -4.38
CA GLU A 88 -7.78 16.30 -5.38
C GLU A 88 -7.07 15.05 -5.90
N PHE A 89 -7.86 14.11 -6.42
CA PHE A 89 -7.29 12.93 -7.08
C PHE A 89 -6.52 13.32 -8.33
N THR A 90 -5.39 12.65 -8.55
CA THR A 90 -4.53 12.83 -9.72
C THR A 90 -4.41 11.53 -10.47
N THR A 91 -4.28 11.61 -11.77
CA THR A 91 -3.97 10.45 -12.61
C THR A 91 -2.48 10.15 -12.57
N SER A 92 -2.12 8.87 -12.66
CA SER A 92 -0.74 8.44 -12.87
C SER A 92 -0.37 8.48 -14.34
N ALA A 93 0.91 8.67 -14.64
CA ALA A 93 1.41 8.69 -16.02
C ALA A 93 2.70 7.89 -16.12
N PHE A 94 2.82 7.16 -17.22
CA PHE A 94 4.03 6.41 -17.58
C PHE A 94 4.82 7.19 -18.61
N TRP A 95 6.06 7.51 -18.29
CA TRP A 95 6.96 8.28 -19.12
C TRP A 95 8.18 7.45 -19.49
N SER A 96 8.58 7.51 -20.78
CA SER A 96 9.86 7.03 -21.26
C SER A 96 10.77 8.21 -21.63
N PRO A 97 12.03 7.99 -21.97
CA PRO A 97 12.89 9.03 -22.53
C PRO A 97 12.30 9.72 -23.77
N GLU A 98 11.40 9.05 -24.48
CA GLU A 98 10.75 9.55 -25.70
C GLU A 98 9.44 10.32 -25.41
N GLY A 99 9.00 10.39 -24.15
CA GLY A 99 7.83 11.15 -23.69
C GLY A 99 6.75 10.30 -23.04
N LEU A 100 5.53 10.85 -22.97
CA LEU A 100 4.38 10.21 -22.36
C LEU A 100 3.96 8.95 -23.13
N GLU A 101 3.96 7.81 -22.47
CA GLU A 101 3.51 6.51 -23.01
C GLU A 101 2.03 6.25 -22.78
N ALA A 102 1.60 6.35 -21.54
CA ALA A 102 0.23 6.12 -21.15
C ALA A 102 -0.14 6.90 -19.87
N THR A 103 -1.43 7.22 -19.71
CA THR A 103 -2.01 7.70 -18.46
C THR A 103 -2.84 6.59 -17.83
N ALA A 104 -2.90 6.56 -16.51
CA ALA A 104 -3.78 5.66 -15.80
C ALA A 104 -5.17 6.31 -15.58
N PRO A 105 -6.24 5.54 -15.52
CA PRO A 105 -6.23 4.09 -15.57
C PRO A 105 -5.89 3.58 -16.98
N VAL A 106 -4.85 2.77 -17.08
CA VAL A 106 -4.44 2.16 -18.36
C VAL A 106 -5.57 1.37 -19.01
N PHE A 107 -6.53 0.94 -18.20
CA PHE A 107 -7.65 0.10 -18.57
C PHE A 107 -9.01 0.82 -18.59
N GLY A 108 -9.06 2.09 -18.18
CA GLY A 108 -10.32 2.81 -17.93
C GLY A 108 -11.14 3.13 -19.18
N ASP A 109 -10.50 3.26 -20.34
CA ASP A 109 -11.16 3.56 -21.61
C ASP A 109 -11.52 2.31 -22.42
N ALA A 110 -11.14 1.13 -21.96
CA ALA A 110 -11.49 -0.13 -22.61
C ALA A 110 -12.87 -0.60 -22.15
N PRO A 111 -13.65 -1.22 -23.03
CA PRO A 111 -14.85 -1.94 -22.58
C PRO A 111 -14.45 -2.90 -21.46
N LEU A 112 -15.27 -3.00 -20.41
CA LEU A 112 -15.07 -3.94 -19.31
C LEU A 112 -15.21 -5.38 -19.84
N TRP A 113 -14.15 -5.86 -20.44
CA TRP A 113 -14.07 -7.26 -20.86
C TRP A 113 -13.69 -8.10 -19.63
N PRO A 114 -14.18 -9.35 -19.59
CA PRO A 114 -13.78 -10.26 -18.51
C PRO A 114 -12.24 -10.34 -18.41
N SER A 115 -11.73 -10.22 -17.18
CA SER A 115 -10.30 -10.45 -16.89
C SER A 115 -9.91 -11.88 -17.36
N PRO A 116 -8.75 -12.09 -18.02
CA PRO A 116 -7.68 -11.11 -18.29
C PRO A 116 -7.76 -10.43 -19.67
N LEU A 117 -8.81 -10.67 -20.45
CA LEU A 117 -8.88 -10.21 -21.86
C LEU A 117 -8.85 -8.68 -21.98
N GLY A 118 -9.51 -7.99 -21.05
CA GLY A 118 -9.51 -6.53 -21.02
C GLY A 118 -8.12 -5.95 -20.82
N GLN A 119 -7.31 -6.52 -19.92
CA GLN A 119 -5.95 -6.09 -19.63
C GLN A 119 -5.01 -6.32 -20.83
N VAL A 120 -5.14 -7.45 -21.51
CA VAL A 120 -4.38 -7.72 -22.73
C VAL A 120 -4.71 -6.69 -23.81
N ALA A 121 -5.99 -6.46 -24.06
CA ALA A 121 -6.42 -5.49 -25.07
C ALA A 121 -5.95 -4.08 -24.73
N ALA A 122 -6.03 -3.67 -23.48
CA ALA A 122 -5.57 -2.35 -23.03
C ALA A 122 -4.05 -2.19 -23.14
N THR A 123 -3.27 -3.20 -22.75
CA THR A 123 -1.81 -3.17 -22.89
C THR A 123 -1.41 -3.06 -24.35
N ILE A 124 -2.06 -3.81 -25.24
CA ILE A 124 -1.78 -3.75 -26.69
C ILE A 124 -2.11 -2.36 -27.25
N ASN A 125 -3.16 -1.71 -26.78
CA ASN A 125 -3.61 -0.44 -27.32
C ASN A 125 -2.89 0.79 -26.76
N ASN A 126 -2.48 0.77 -25.50
CA ASN A 126 -2.01 1.98 -24.81
C ASN A 126 -0.50 2.20 -24.90
N PHE A 127 0.31 1.15 -24.93
CA PHE A 127 1.77 1.27 -25.04
C PHE A 127 2.22 1.34 -26.52
N LYS A 128 1.77 2.35 -27.25
CA LYS A 128 1.96 2.44 -28.71
C LYS A 128 3.41 2.53 -29.15
N ARG A 129 4.32 2.97 -28.28
CA ARG A 129 5.76 3.07 -28.59
C ARG A 129 6.50 1.75 -28.45
N LEU A 130 5.95 0.82 -27.66
CA LEU A 130 6.45 -0.55 -27.68
C LEU A 130 5.99 -1.25 -28.97
N PRO A 131 6.87 -1.92 -29.70
CA PRO A 131 6.49 -2.78 -30.83
C PRO A 131 5.39 -3.76 -30.45
N VAL A 132 4.52 -4.11 -31.39
CA VAL A 132 3.38 -5.01 -31.12
C VAL A 132 3.84 -6.35 -30.56
N ALA A 133 4.96 -6.90 -31.08
CA ALA A 133 5.52 -8.15 -30.58
C ALA A 133 5.91 -8.07 -29.10
N ASP A 134 6.52 -6.95 -28.68
CA ASP A 134 6.90 -6.74 -27.27
C ASP A 134 5.67 -6.63 -26.37
N ARG A 135 4.63 -5.90 -26.81
CA ARG A 135 3.37 -5.82 -26.09
C ARG A 135 2.68 -7.18 -25.92
N LEU A 136 2.69 -8.00 -26.97
CA LEU A 136 2.11 -9.35 -26.92
C LEU A 136 2.91 -10.29 -26.01
N SER A 137 4.20 -10.06 -25.77
CA SER A 137 5.02 -10.89 -24.88
C SER A 137 4.50 -10.94 -23.45
N ILE A 138 3.74 -9.92 -23.02
CA ILE A 138 3.16 -9.88 -21.64
C ILE A 138 2.09 -10.96 -21.41
N ALA A 139 1.59 -11.61 -22.46
CA ALA A 139 0.56 -12.64 -22.32
C ALA A 139 0.98 -13.81 -21.40
N GLY A 140 2.27 -14.19 -21.42
CA GLY A 140 2.79 -15.20 -20.50
C GLY A 140 2.67 -14.81 -19.03
N LEU A 141 2.89 -13.53 -18.73
CA LEU A 141 2.74 -13.01 -17.37
C LEU A 141 1.29 -13.10 -16.88
N LEU A 142 0.32 -12.80 -17.74
CA LEU A 142 -1.10 -12.92 -17.38
C LEU A 142 -1.49 -14.36 -17.06
N TYR A 143 -0.94 -15.34 -17.81
CA TYR A 143 -1.13 -16.76 -17.49
C TYR A 143 -0.57 -17.09 -16.10
N ALA A 144 0.66 -16.69 -15.80
CA ALA A 144 1.28 -16.93 -14.49
C ALA A 144 0.50 -16.25 -13.35
N MET A 145 -0.08 -15.06 -13.57
CA MET A 145 -0.94 -14.39 -12.60
C MET A 145 -2.21 -15.19 -12.28
N LEU A 146 -2.79 -15.88 -13.27
CA LEU A 146 -3.95 -16.74 -13.06
C LEU A 146 -3.58 -18.07 -12.38
N ASP A 147 -2.38 -18.59 -12.66
CA ASP A 147 -1.86 -19.83 -12.06
C ASP A 147 -1.51 -19.64 -10.57
N LEU A 148 -1.15 -18.44 -10.16
CA LEU A 148 -0.82 -18.11 -8.77
C LEU A 148 -2.06 -18.19 -7.87
N ASN A 149 -2.39 -19.41 -7.42
CA ASN A 149 -3.57 -19.67 -6.60
C ASN A 149 -3.38 -19.47 -5.09
N ARG A 150 -2.26 -18.90 -4.66
CA ARG A 150 -1.89 -18.66 -3.26
C ARG A 150 -1.88 -19.88 -2.35
N SER A 151 -1.98 -21.10 -2.88
CA SER A 151 -1.67 -22.29 -2.08
C SER A 151 -0.20 -22.30 -1.70
N ASP A 152 0.13 -22.82 -0.52
CA ASP A 152 1.51 -22.84 -0.01
C ASP A 152 2.51 -23.45 -0.98
N ALA A 153 2.12 -24.48 -1.71
CA ALA A 153 3.00 -25.17 -2.65
C ALA A 153 3.28 -24.30 -3.89
N VAL A 154 2.25 -23.72 -4.50
CA VAL A 154 2.38 -22.87 -5.68
C VAL A 154 3.09 -21.58 -5.31
N TYR A 155 2.71 -20.94 -4.19
CA TYR A 155 3.37 -19.72 -3.72
C TYR A 155 4.87 -19.93 -3.53
N ARG A 156 5.29 -21.00 -2.82
CA ARG A 156 6.70 -21.32 -2.61
C ARG A 156 7.44 -21.61 -3.90
N SER A 157 6.81 -22.22 -4.90
CA SER A 157 7.45 -22.45 -6.19
C SER A 157 7.82 -21.14 -6.90
N TYR A 158 6.91 -20.15 -6.89
CA TYR A 158 7.20 -18.82 -7.42
C TYR A 158 8.17 -18.03 -6.52
N ASP A 159 8.08 -18.18 -5.21
CA ASP A 159 8.96 -17.48 -4.26
C ASP A 159 10.42 -17.99 -4.31
N SER A 160 10.63 -19.18 -4.86
CA SER A 160 11.96 -19.77 -5.00
C SER A 160 12.81 -19.20 -6.14
N ILE A 161 12.23 -18.38 -7.02
CA ILE A 161 12.91 -17.75 -8.14
C ILE A 161 12.71 -16.23 -8.11
N ASP A 162 13.66 -15.50 -8.70
CA ASP A 162 13.50 -14.06 -8.88
C ASP A 162 12.56 -13.71 -10.04
N ALA A 163 12.03 -12.49 -10.03
CA ALA A 163 11.07 -12.04 -11.02
C ALA A 163 11.67 -11.97 -12.44
N LEU A 164 12.94 -11.61 -12.59
CA LEU A 164 13.59 -11.55 -13.90
C LEU A 164 13.70 -12.96 -14.50
N THR A 165 14.03 -13.95 -13.68
CA THR A 165 14.04 -15.35 -14.09
C THR A 165 12.67 -15.81 -14.58
N LEU A 166 11.60 -15.47 -13.84
CA LEU A 166 10.23 -15.75 -14.26
C LEU A 166 9.90 -15.06 -15.60
N PHE A 167 10.21 -13.79 -15.75
CA PHE A 167 9.92 -13.05 -16.98
C PHE A 167 10.60 -13.68 -18.20
N ARG A 168 11.84 -14.13 -18.05
CA ARG A 168 12.58 -14.84 -19.11
C ARG A 168 11.98 -16.20 -19.45
N GLN A 169 11.57 -16.97 -18.43
CA GLN A 169 10.86 -18.26 -18.62
C GLN A 169 9.55 -18.07 -19.39
N LEU A 170 8.84 -16.98 -19.12
CA LEU A 170 7.61 -16.63 -19.81
C LEU A 170 7.85 -15.95 -21.19
N ARG A 171 9.11 -15.82 -21.62
CA ARG A 171 9.51 -15.20 -22.89
C ARG A 171 9.02 -13.76 -23.05
N ILE A 172 8.98 -13.03 -21.95
CA ILE A 172 8.72 -11.59 -22.00
C ILE A 172 9.94 -10.92 -22.64
N SER A 173 9.71 -10.00 -23.57
CA SER A 173 10.80 -9.33 -24.28
C SER A 173 11.61 -8.44 -23.33
N ASP A 174 12.93 -8.32 -23.59
CA ASP A 174 13.80 -7.46 -22.80
C ASP A 174 13.30 -6.02 -22.81
N ARG A 175 12.77 -5.54 -23.92
CA ARG A 175 12.20 -4.20 -24.03
C ARG A 175 10.97 -4.02 -23.16
N MET A 176 10.07 -5.00 -23.08
CA MET A 176 8.93 -4.96 -22.15
C MET A 176 9.39 -4.97 -20.69
N ILE A 177 10.45 -5.73 -20.38
CA ILE A 177 11.03 -5.77 -19.04
C ILE A 177 11.62 -4.42 -18.68
N ASP A 178 12.47 -3.85 -19.53
CA ASP A 178 13.26 -2.66 -19.20
C ASP A 178 12.45 -1.36 -19.28
N ASP A 179 11.53 -1.24 -20.25
CA ASP A 179 10.77 -0.02 -20.48
C ASP A 179 9.48 0.06 -19.64
N PHE A 180 8.95 -1.08 -19.16
CA PHE A 180 7.70 -1.10 -18.40
C PHE A 180 7.76 -1.83 -17.06
N LEU A 181 8.17 -3.10 -17.04
CA LEU A 181 8.08 -3.89 -15.80
C LEU A 181 9.09 -3.42 -14.76
N ARG A 182 10.35 -3.23 -15.14
CA ARG A 182 11.41 -2.76 -14.22
C ARG A 182 11.09 -1.41 -13.58
N PRO A 183 10.72 -0.34 -14.31
CA PRO A 183 10.32 0.92 -13.70
C PRO A 183 9.12 0.77 -12.77
N THR A 184 8.12 -0.03 -13.14
CA THR A 184 6.94 -0.29 -12.31
C THR A 184 7.31 -0.96 -11.00
N LEU A 185 8.20 -1.95 -11.02
CA LEU A 185 8.66 -2.65 -9.82
C LEU A 185 9.54 -1.77 -8.93
N LEU A 186 10.42 -0.96 -9.53
CA LEU A 186 11.23 0.01 -8.78
C LEU A 186 10.37 1.03 -8.03
N VAL A 187 9.26 1.46 -8.61
CA VAL A 187 8.32 2.37 -7.96
C VAL A 187 7.47 1.65 -6.90
N GLY A 188 6.98 0.45 -7.22
CA GLY A 188 6.05 -0.29 -6.36
C GLY A 188 6.72 -1.05 -5.20
N LEU A 189 7.88 -1.65 -5.46
CA LEU A 189 8.61 -2.52 -4.51
C LEU A 189 10.02 -2.03 -4.16
N PHE A 190 10.47 -0.93 -4.75
CA PHE A 190 11.77 -0.29 -4.50
C PHE A 190 12.98 -1.19 -4.79
N LYS A 191 12.80 -2.21 -5.63
CA LYS A 191 13.83 -3.18 -6.03
C LYS A 191 13.70 -3.56 -7.51
N PRO A 192 14.82 -3.86 -8.18
CA PRO A 192 14.79 -4.36 -9.54
C PRO A 192 14.32 -5.82 -9.58
N PRO A 193 13.83 -6.33 -10.72
CA PRO A 193 13.24 -7.67 -10.83
C PRO A 193 14.20 -8.82 -10.47
N GLU A 194 15.49 -8.65 -10.61
CA GLU A 194 16.52 -9.62 -10.20
C GLU A 194 16.70 -9.76 -8.68
N GLU A 195 16.17 -8.83 -7.90
CA GLU A 195 16.23 -8.83 -6.42
C GLU A 195 14.85 -9.07 -5.78
N LEU A 196 13.83 -9.30 -6.58
CA LEU A 196 12.46 -9.51 -6.12
C LEU A 196 12.05 -10.98 -6.28
N SER A 197 11.35 -11.52 -5.27
CA SER A 197 10.64 -12.78 -5.42
C SER A 197 9.61 -12.69 -6.55
N ALA A 198 9.54 -13.74 -7.38
CA ALA A 198 8.52 -13.80 -8.42
C ALA A 198 7.10 -13.85 -7.84
N ALA A 199 6.88 -14.50 -6.70
CA ALA A 199 5.58 -14.54 -6.03
C ALA A 199 5.12 -13.14 -5.60
N VAL A 200 5.97 -12.38 -4.91
CA VAL A 200 5.67 -11.00 -4.47
C VAL A 200 5.44 -10.08 -5.67
N THR A 201 6.25 -10.25 -6.72
CA THR A 201 6.08 -9.48 -7.96
C THR A 201 4.74 -9.77 -8.63
N MET A 202 4.34 -11.04 -8.69
CA MET A 202 3.05 -11.43 -9.27
C MET A 202 1.87 -10.88 -8.44
N GLU A 203 1.97 -10.86 -7.12
CA GLU A 203 0.94 -10.24 -6.27
C GLU A 203 0.81 -8.75 -6.51
N LEU A 204 1.92 -8.02 -6.64
CA LEU A 204 1.90 -6.60 -6.98
C LEU A 204 1.24 -6.36 -8.34
N LEU A 205 1.66 -7.09 -9.35
CA LEU A 205 1.13 -6.94 -10.71
C LEU A 205 -0.35 -7.34 -10.78
N TYR A 206 -0.76 -8.37 -10.03
CA TYR A 206 -2.16 -8.75 -9.87
C TYR A 206 -2.95 -7.60 -9.26
N TYR A 207 -2.44 -6.99 -8.18
CA TYR A 207 -3.07 -5.86 -7.53
C TYR A 207 -3.27 -4.68 -8.50
N TYR A 208 -2.22 -4.29 -9.21
CA TYR A 208 -2.30 -3.21 -10.18
C TYR A 208 -3.19 -3.54 -11.38
N ALA A 209 -3.10 -4.74 -11.93
CA ALA A 209 -3.78 -5.09 -13.17
C ALA A 209 -5.24 -5.50 -12.95
N LEU A 210 -5.57 -6.15 -11.84
CA LEU A 210 -6.86 -6.79 -11.61
C LEU A 210 -7.68 -6.13 -10.51
N ALA A 211 -7.06 -5.65 -9.43
CA ALA A 211 -7.78 -5.04 -8.32
C ALA A 211 -8.13 -3.56 -8.57
N HIS A 212 -7.32 -2.85 -9.36
CA HIS A 212 -7.50 -1.42 -9.66
C HIS A 212 -7.95 -1.15 -11.10
N GLN A 213 -8.85 -1.98 -11.64
CA GLN A 213 -9.32 -1.82 -13.02
C GLN A 213 -10.08 -0.50 -13.25
N ASP A 214 -10.82 -0.05 -12.25
CA ASP A 214 -11.74 1.08 -12.37
C ASP A 214 -11.11 2.42 -12.04
N SER A 215 -10.03 2.44 -11.28
CA SER A 215 -9.42 3.70 -10.85
C SER A 215 -7.97 3.51 -10.39
N PHE A 216 -7.07 4.24 -11.03
CA PHE A 216 -5.70 4.46 -10.60
C PHE A 216 -5.53 5.84 -9.96
N ASP A 217 -6.61 6.44 -9.54
CA ASP A 217 -6.62 7.77 -8.95
C ASP A 217 -5.95 7.73 -7.58
N VAL A 218 -4.97 8.58 -7.40
CA VAL A 218 -4.20 8.74 -6.17
C VAL A 218 -4.27 10.20 -5.69
N ARG A 219 -4.30 10.40 -4.40
CA ARG A 219 -4.26 11.72 -3.75
C ARG A 219 -3.19 11.73 -2.67
N TRP A 220 -2.80 12.93 -2.27
CA TRP A 220 -1.69 13.18 -1.35
C TRP A 220 -2.18 13.98 -0.15
N ILE A 221 -1.45 13.95 0.95
CA ILE A 221 -1.67 14.88 2.05
C ILE A 221 -1.37 16.31 1.57
N ARG A 222 -2.27 17.26 1.86
CA ARG A 222 -2.26 18.58 1.24
C ARG A 222 -1.17 19.50 1.77
N SER A 223 -0.97 19.63 3.08
CA SER A 223 -0.18 20.74 3.64
C SER A 223 0.76 20.39 4.76
N LYS A 224 0.51 19.32 5.49
CA LYS A 224 1.30 18.87 6.64
C LYS A 224 1.66 17.40 6.47
N SER A 225 2.34 16.82 7.45
CA SER A 225 2.63 15.40 7.45
C SER A 225 1.36 14.57 7.70
N ILE A 226 1.40 13.29 7.30
CA ILE A 226 0.38 12.29 7.65
C ILE A 226 0.24 12.19 9.17
N ALA A 227 1.36 12.26 9.86
CA ALA A 227 1.42 12.22 11.30
C ALA A 227 0.56 13.32 11.93
N GLU A 228 0.75 14.56 11.50
CA GLU A 228 0.02 15.71 12.04
C GLU A 228 -1.46 15.73 11.63
N GLN A 229 -1.77 15.31 10.41
CA GLN A 229 -3.15 15.43 9.89
C GLN A 229 -4.03 14.22 10.14
N LEU A 230 -3.46 13.04 10.37
CA LEU A 230 -4.24 11.82 10.55
C LEU A 230 -3.93 11.09 11.86
N ILE A 231 -2.65 10.87 12.16
CA ILE A 231 -2.28 10.04 13.32
C ILE A 231 -2.43 10.80 14.63
N ALA A 232 -2.04 12.07 14.69
CA ALA A 232 -2.20 12.86 15.90
C ALA A 232 -3.69 13.02 16.28
N PRO A 233 -4.63 13.40 15.38
CA PRO A 233 -6.05 13.41 15.69
C PRO A 233 -6.62 12.05 16.09
N LEU A 234 -6.15 10.95 15.49
CA LEU A 234 -6.52 9.60 15.92
C LEU A 234 -6.06 9.33 17.35
N SER A 235 -4.80 9.64 17.66
CA SER A 235 -4.21 9.49 18.99
C SER A 235 -5.00 10.27 20.04
N GLU A 236 -5.27 11.54 19.78
CA GLU A 236 -6.05 12.41 20.69
C GLU A 236 -7.43 11.82 20.95
N ARG A 237 -8.16 11.46 19.90
CA ARG A 237 -9.50 10.86 20.04
C ARG A 237 -9.49 9.57 20.86
N LEU A 238 -8.53 8.68 20.61
CA LEU A 238 -8.44 7.41 21.35
C LEU A 238 -8.06 7.62 22.83
N GLN A 239 -7.27 8.63 23.13
CA GLN A 239 -6.93 9.00 24.52
C GLN A 239 -8.10 9.66 25.24
N GLU A 240 -8.88 10.51 24.58
CA GLU A 240 -10.01 11.22 25.15
C GLU A 240 -11.26 10.32 25.33
N GLN A 241 -11.58 9.51 24.32
CA GLN A 241 -12.82 8.74 24.28
C GLN A 241 -12.66 7.29 24.72
N HIS A 242 -11.43 6.78 24.77
CA HIS A 242 -11.11 5.41 25.14
C HIS A 242 -9.96 5.38 26.15
N GLN A 243 -9.65 4.20 26.66
CA GLN A 243 -8.56 4.04 27.64
C GLN A 243 -7.22 3.74 26.93
N LEU A 244 -6.80 4.62 26.02
CA LEU A 244 -5.49 4.56 25.38
C LEU A 244 -4.46 5.32 26.21
N LYS A 245 -3.34 4.65 26.50
CA LYS A 245 -2.11 5.28 27.01
C LYS A 245 -1.03 5.16 25.92
N VAL A 246 -0.41 6.28 25.56
CA VAL A 246 0.70 6.31 24.60
C VAL A 246 2.01 6.55 25.35
N LEU A 247 3.01 5.72 25.09
CA LEU A 247 4.35 5.78 25.69
C LEU A 247 5.40 5.91 24.58
N GLY A 248 5.92 7.11 24.40
CA GLY A 248 7.07 7.39 23.53
C GLY A 248 8.39 7.15 24.23
N GLY A 249 9.47 7.02 23.45
CA GLY A 249 10.81 6.78 23.95
C GLY A 249 10.96 5.45 24.72
N THR A 250 10.04 4.51 24.50
CA THR A 250 9.97 3.26 25.27
C THR A 250 10.19 2.07 24.34
N LEU A 251 11.33 1.42 24.50
CA LEU A 251 11.71 0.26 23.69
C LEU A 251 11.37 -1.04 24.44
N ALA A 252 10.64 -1.92 23.81
CA ALA A 252 10.45 -3.29 24.31
C ALA A 252 11.72 -4.10 24.03
N THR A 253 12.38 -4.57 25.11
CA THR A 253 13.64 -5.32 25.01
C THR A 253 13.44 -6.82 25.16
N ARG A 254 12.34 -7.25 25.74
CA ARG A 254 12.04 -8.67 25.98
C ARG A 254 10.55 -8.90 26.14
N LEU A 255 10.09 -9.99 25.57
CA LEU A 255 8.76 -10.57 25.83
C LEU A 255 8.96 -11.85 26.67
N ASN A 256 8.17 -11.99 27.74
CA ASN A 256 8.20 -13.17 28.62
C ASN A 256 7.00 -14.06 28.34
#